data_fadfe0d0880babbc5010051f982c9262
#
_entry.id   fadfe0d0880babbc5010051f982c9262
#
_cell.length_a   1.000
_cell.length_b   1.000
_cell.length_c   1.000
_cell.angle_alpha   90.00
_cell.angle_beta   90.00
_cell.angle_gamma   90.00
#
_symmetry.space_group_name_H-M   'P 1'
#
loop_
_entity.id
_entity.type
_entity.pdbx_description
1 polymer ?
#
loop_
_entity_poly.entity_id
_entity_poly.type
_entity_poly.pdbx_seq_one_letter_code
_entity_poly.pdbx_strand_id
1 'polypeptide(L)'
;MYKDKDFEEPLRICDQTSPYALTGSVFAKDREALNYACRILRYAAGNIYFNDKPTGAVVGQQPFGGARGSGTNDKSGSFLNLVRWTSPRTIKETLMPATEFTYPFMKEDRCH
;
A
#
# COMPACT_ATOMS: atom_id res chain seq x y z
N MET A 1 29.99 -2.25 5.08
CA MET A 1 29.99 -3.26 3.99
C MET A 1 29.63 -4.60 4.61
N TYR A 2 28.65 -5.29 4.07
CA TYR A 2 28.26 -6.62 4.50
C TYR A 2 28.86 -7.68 3.59
N LYS A 3 29.02 -8.90 4.10
CA LYS A 3 29.55 -10.03 3.29
C LYS A 3 28.42 -10.54 2.39
N ASP A 4 28.75 -10.99 1.19
CA ASP A 4 27.78 -11.48 0.19
C ASP A 4 26.88 -12.62 0.67
N LYS A 5 27.26 -13.30 1.75
CA LYS A 5 26.50 -14.41 2.33
C LYS A 5 25.39 -13.98 3.31
N ASP A 6 25.37 -12.71 3.70
CA ASP A 6 24.44 -12.22 4.71
C ASP A 6 23.54 -11.13 4.09
N PHE A 7 22.55 -11.56 3.37
CA PHE A 7 21.59 -10.66 2.71
C PHE A 7 20.45 -10.24 3.63
N GLU A 8 20.11 -11.04 4.62
CA GLU A 8 18.99 -10.78 5.54
C GLU A 8 19.30 -9.65 6.52
N GLU A 9 20.47 -9.66 7.14
CA GLU A 9 20.85 -8.67 8.14
C GLU A 9 20.87 -7.23 7.61
N PRO A 10 21.42 -6.91 6.41
CA PRO A 10 21.32 -5.60 5.80
C PRO A 10 19.88 -5.14 5.57
N LEU A 11 18.99 -6.04 5.16
CA LEU A 11 17.58 -5.69 4.95
C LEU A 11 16.90 -5.36 6.28
N ARG A 12 17.14 -6.14 7.33
CA ARG A 12 16.61 -5.88 8.67
C ARG A 12 17.10 -4.56 9.23
N ILE A 13 18.38 -4.25 9.09
CA ILE A 13 18.95 -2.97 9.50
C ILE A 13 18.33 -1.83 8.71
N CYS A 14 18.18 -1.97 7.39
CA CYS A 14 17.56 -0.98 6.53
C CYS A 14 16.13 -0.67 6.99
N ASP A 15 15.34 -1.69 7.33
CA ASP A 15 13.97 -1.53 7.81
C ASP A 15 13.89 -0.82 9.18
N GLN A 16 14.85 -1.06 10.07
CA GLN A 16 14.77 -0.66 11.47
C GLN A 16 15.58 0.59 11.84
N THR A 17 16.47 1.06 10.98
CA THR A 17 17.42 2.13 11.32
C THR A 17 16.76 3.49 11.48
N SER A 18 15.63 3.74 10.81
CA SER A 18 14.99 5.05 10.77
C SER A 18 13.47 4.94 10.92
N PRO A 19 12.82 5.91 11.61
CA PRO A 19 11.36 6.01 11.61
C PRO A 19 10.81 6.54 10.29
N TYR A 20 11.65 6.98 9.37
CA TYR A 20 11.25 7.51 8.06
C TYR A 20 11.24 6.40 7.00
N ALA A 21 10.35 6.54 6.02
CA ALA A 21 10.17 5.55 4.94
C ALA A 21 9.75 6.28 3.65
N LEU A 22 10.63 7.12 3.13
CA LEU A 22 10.32 7.94 1.94
C LEU A 22 10.54 7.13 0.66
N THR A 23 11.79 6.88 0.32
CA THR A 23 12.18 6.15 -0.88
C THR A 23 13.28 5.15 -0.56
N GLY A 24 13.35 4.08 -1.36
CA GLY A 24 14.42 3.10 -1.27
C GLY A 24 14.72 2.49 -2.63
N SER A 25 15.91 1.92 -2.77
CA SER A 25 16.32 1.21 -3.97
C SER A 25 17.05 -0.07 -3.62
N VAL A 26 16.76 -1.13 -4.37
CA VAL A 26 17.45 -2.42 -4.26
C VAL A 26 18.01 -2.80 -5.62
N PHE A 27 19.32 -3.08 -5.65
CA PHE A 27 20.00 -3.52 -6.86
C PHE A 27 20.41 -4.98 -6.70
N ALA A 28 19.89 -5.85 -7.54
CA ALA A 28 20.27 -7.25 -7.61
C ALA A 28 20.00 -7.81 -9.00
N LYS A 29 20.85 -8.75 -9.44
CA LYS A 29 20.63 -9.50 -10.68
C LYS A 29 19.65 -10.64 -10.48
N ASP A 30 19.66 -11.22 -9.29
CA ASP A 30 18.80 -12.34 -8.92
C ASP A 30 17.39 -11.86 -8.60
N ARG A 31 16.40 -12.45 -9.28
CA ARG A 31 14.99 -12.15 -9.08
C ARG A 31 14.46 -12.61 -7.71
N GLU A 32 14.97 -13.71 -7.19
CA GLU A 32 14.55 -14.22 -5.88
C GLU A 32 15.02 -13.26 -4.77
N ALA A 33 16.24 -12.75 -4.87
CA ALA A 33 16.76 -11.73 -3.96
C ALA A 33 15.90 -10.44 -3.98
N LEU A 34 15.48 -9.98 -5.16
CA LEU A 34 14.58 -8.84 -5.28
C LEU A 34 13.21 -9.10 -4.65
N ASN A 35 12.63 -10.29 -4.88
CA ASN A 35 11.36 -10.69 -4.28
C ASN A 35 11.45 -10.81 -2.76
N TYR A 36 12.56 -11.34 -2.25
CA TYR A 36 12.82 -11.42 -0.82
C TYR A 36 12.93 -10.03 -0.19
N ALA A 37 13.74 -9.15 -0.79
CA ALA A 37 13.89 -7.76 -0.36
C ALA A 37 12.53 -7.02 -0.37
N CYS A 38 11.71 -7.22 -1.40
CA CYS A 38 10.38 -6.64 -1.50
C CYS A 38 9.47 -7.03 -0.33
N ARG A 39 9.54 -8.27 0.13
CA ARG A 39 8.75 -8.72 1.29
C ARG A 39 9.23 -8.11 2.59
N ILE A 40 10.54 -8.11 2.83
CA ILE A 40 11.13 -7.59 4.07
C ILE A 40 10.96 -6.07 4.15
N LEU A 41 11.21 -5.36 3.06
CA LEU A 41 11.16 -3.89 3.00
C LEU A 41 9.76 -3.35 2.65
N ARG A 42 8.71 -4.16 2.75
CA ARG A 42 7.33 -3.79 2.37
C ARG A 42 6.90 -2.43 2.92
N TYR A 43 7.28 -2.10 4.14
CA TYR A 43 6.90 -0.87 4.83
C TYR A 43 8.07 0.08 5.07
N ALA A 44 9.23 -0.21 4.49
CA ALA A 44 10.45 0.58 4.67
C ALA A 44 10.56 1.77 3.70
N ALA A 45 9.68 1.85 2.70
CA ALA A 45 9.63 2.96 1.75
C ALA A 45 8.23 3.15 1.18
N GLY A 46 7.81 4.40 1.01
CA GLY A 46 6.59 4.73 0.27
C GLY A 46 6.77 4.48 -1.24
N ASN A 47 7.95 4.77 -1.78
CA ASN A 47 8.35 4.39 -3.13
C ASN A 47 9.58 3.50 -3.08
N ILE A 48 9.50 2.30 -3.62
CA ILE A 48 10.63 1.39 -3.75
C ILE A 48 10.94 1.14 -5.21
N TYR A 49 12.23 1.12 -5.53
CA TYR A 49 12.75 0.97 -6.90
C TYR A 49 13.64 -0.25 -6.97
N PHE A 50 13.49 -1.06 -8.00
CA PHE A 50 14.33 -2.21 -8.28
C PHE A 50 15.22 -1.95 -9.48
N ASN A 51 16.53 -2.02 -9.28
CA ASN A 51 17.55 -1.75 -10.29
C ASN A 51 17.41 -0.36 -10.94
N ASP A 52 16.90 0.60 -10.17
CA ASP A 52 16.73 1.98 -10.58
C ASP A 52 17.05 2.94 -9.41
N LYS A 53 17.26 4.21 -9.73
CA LYS A 53 17.56 5.23 -8.72
C LYS A 53 16.33 5.56 -7.86
N PRO A 54 16.49 5.79 -6.56
CA PRO A 54 15.37 6.06 -5.64
C PRO A 54 14.89 7.52 -5.65
N THR A 55 15.04 8.22 -6.77
CA THR A 55 14.72 9.65 -6.92
C THR A 55 14.10 9.96 -8.28
N GLY A 56 13.46 11.13 -8.41
CA GLY A 56 12.93 11.60 -9.67
C GLY A 56 11.64 10.90 -10.07
N ALA A 57 10.72 10.75 -9.13
CA ALA A 57 9.38 10.27 -9.42
C ALA A 57 8.70 11.17 -10.48
N VAL A 58 8.05 10.54 -11.46
CA VAL A 58 7.39 11.20 -12.57
C VAL A 58 5.88 11.02 -12.44
N VAL A 59 5.14 12.13 -12.55
CA VAL A 59 3.67 12.13 -12.53
C VAL A 59 3.11 11.17 -13.58
N GLY A 60 2.20 10.32 -13.19
CA GLY A 60 1.59 9.32 -14.06
C GLY A 60 2.41 8.03 -14.23
N GLN A 61 3.65 7.99 -13.73
CA GLN A 61 4.48 6.77 -13.74
C GLN A 61 4.69 6.22 -12.32
N GLN A 62 5.26 7.05 -11.42
CA GLN A 62 5.43 6.69 -10.02
C GLN A 62 4.80 7.77 -9.14
N PRO A 63 3.57 7.62 -8.69
CA PRO A 63 3.00 8.53 -7.70
C PRO A 63 3.87 8.55 -6.44
N PHE A 64 4.14 9.73 -5.91
CA PHE A 64 5.11 9.92 -4.86
C PHE A 64 4.45 10.12 -3.50
N GLY A 65 4.94 9.39 -2.51
CA GLY A 65 4.51 9.58 -1.11
C GLY A 65 5.34 8.73 -0.16
N GLY A 66 5.63 9.30 1.01
CA GLY A 66 6.35 8.63 2.08
C GLY A 66 5.42 7.95 3.07
N ALA A 67 5.86 6.83 3.59
CA ALA A 67 5.23 6.09 4.68
C ALA A 67 5.89 6.40 6.02
N ARG A 68 5.39 5.82 7.13
CA ARG A 68 5.88 6.04 8.50
C ARG A 68 6.00 7.54 8.81
N GLY A 69 7.12 7.97 9.38
CA GLY A 69 7.40 9.39 9.67
C GLY A 69 7.62 10.28 8.46
N SER A 70 7.67 9.73 7.25
CA SER A 70 7.88 10.50 6.02
C SER A 70 6.59 11.10 5.42
N GLY A 71 5.42 10.81 5.98
CA GLY A 71 4.17 11.42 5.55
C GLY A 71 2.99 10.46 5.54
N THR A 72 1.91 10.92 4.91
CA THR A 72 0.62 10.20 4.85
C THR A 72 0.53 9.19 3.70
N ASN A 73 1.54 9.16 2.85
CA ASN A 73 1.61 8.30 1.67
C ASN A 73 0.47 8.49 0.66
N ASP A 74 0.00 9.72 0.50
CA ASP A 74 -1.16 10.06 -0.33
C ASP A 74 -0.90 9.96 -1.84
N LYS A 75 0.30 9.59 -2.25
CA LYS A 75 0.65 9.34 -3.65
C LYS A 75 0.38 10.53 -4.58
N SER A 76 1.06 11.65 -4.31
CA SER A 76 1.07 12.82 -5.18
C SER A 76 1.38 12.44 -6.62
N GLY A 77 0.66 13.02 -7.58
CA GLY A 77 0.73 12.65 -8.99
C GLY A 77 -0.17 11.48 -9.37
N SER A 78 -1.13 11.10 -8.50
CA SER A 78 -2.19 10.13 -8.80
C SER A 78 -3.54 10.60 -8.28
N PHE A 79 -4.62 9.95 -8.76
CA PHE A 79 -5.97 10.20 -8.26
C PHE A 79 -6.12 9.90 -6.76
N LEU A 80 -5.27 9.04 -6.18
CA LEU A 80 -5.30 8.72 -4.76
C LEU A 80 -5.08 9.96 -3.88
N ASN A 81 -4.24 10.87 -4.32
CA ASN A 81 -4.04 12.15 -3.63
C ASN A 81 -5.33 12.98 -3.60
N LEU A 82 -6.12 12.95 -4.66
CA LEU A 82 -7.33 13.74 -4.78
C LEU A 82 -8.43 13.29 -3.81
N VAL A 83 -8.46 12.01 -3.45
CA VAL A 83 -9.45 11.44 -2.52
C VAL A 83 -9.44 12.18 -1.18
N ARG A 84 -8.26 12.61 -0.70
CA ARG A 84 -8.13 13.35 0.55
C ARG A 84 -8.83 14.73 0.53
N TRP A 85 -9.01 15.29 -0.67
CA TRP A 85 -9.64 16.61 -0.87
C TRP A 85 -11.14 16.51 -1.14
N THR A 86 -11.70 15.30 -1.17
CA THR A 86 -13.12 15.05 -1.42
C THR A 86 -13.84 14.69 -0.12
N SER A 87 -15.13 14.97 -0.09
CA SER A 87 -16.03 14.51 0.98
C SER A 87 -17.09 13.60 0.37
N PRO A 88 -16.81 12.30 0.27
CA PRO A 88 -17.74 11.35 -0.35
C PRO A 88 -19.06 11.32 0.40
N ARG A 89 -20.18 11.36 -0.36
CA ARG A 89 -21.53 11.22 0.17
C ARG A 89 -22.22 10.04 -0.49
N THR A 90 -22.72 9.14 0.30
CA THR A 90 -23.54 8.04 -0.17
C THR A 90 -25.03 8.36 0.09
N ILE A 91 -25.84 8.19 -0.94
CA ILE A 91 -27.31 8.35 -0.86
C ILE A 91 -27.90 6.99 -1.23
N LYS A 92 -28.75 6.47 -0.36
CA LYS A 92 -29.59 5.30 -0.64
C LYS A 92 -31.04 5.71 -0.47
N GLU A 93 -31.84 5.50 -1.51
CA GLU A 93 -33.28 5.72 -1.48
C GLU A 93 -34.01 4.39 -1.74
N THR A 94 -35.02 4.10 -0.95
CA THR A 94 -35.87 2.93 -1.15
C THR A 94 -37.25 3.43 -1.53
N LEU A 95 -37.63 3.24 -2.78
CA LEU A 95 -38.93 3.70 -3.31
C LEU A 95 -40.13 2.97 -2.69
N MET A 96 -39.91 1.73 -2.28
CA MET A 96 -40.91 0.95 -1.52
C MET A 96 -40.29 0.57 -0.17
N PRO A 97 -40.53 1.35 0.89
CA PRO A 97 -40.04 1.05 2.21
C PRO A 97 -40.42 -0.33 2.70
N ALA A 98 -39.47 -1.03 3.34
CA ALA A 98 -39.75 -2.33 3.92
C ALA A 98 -40.76 -2.19 5.08
N THR A 99 -41.81 -3.02 5.06
CA THR A 99 -42.82 -3.08 6.13
C THR A 99 -42.56 -4.17 7.15
N GLU A 100 -41.60 -5.07 6.87
CA GLU A 100 -41.18 -6.14 7.76
C GLU A 100 -39.74 -5.94 8.18
N PHE A 101 -39.44 -6.23 9.45
CA PHE A 101 -38.08 -6.10 10.00
C PHE A 101 -37.20 -7.33 9.73
N THR A 102 -37.80 -8.47 9.35
CA THR A 102 -37.07 -9.71 9.07
C THR A 102 -36.54 -9.74 7.65
N TYR A 103 -35.29 -10.19 7.50
CA TYR A 103 -34.75 -10.50 6.18
C TYR A 103 -35.34 -11.81 5.63
N PRO A 104 -35.38 -12.00 4.29
CA PRO A 104 -35.93 -13.23 3.70
C PRO A 104 -35.31 -14.52 4.23
N PHE A 105 -33.99 -14.54 4.50
CA PHE A 105 -33.31 -15.71 5.04
C PHE A 105 -33.66 -16.03 6.50
N MET A 106 -34.30 -15.12 7.21
CA MET A 106 -34.78 -15.33 8.60
C MET A 106 -36.18 -15.93 8.67
N LYS A 107 -36.85 -16.02 7.53
CA LYS A 107 -38.17 -16.68 7.44
C LYS A 107 -37.91 -18.17 7.25
N GLU A 108 -38.44 -19.02 8.17
CA GLU A 108 -38.39 -20.46 7.98
C GLU A 108 -39.02 -20.83 6.64
N ASP A 109 -38.26 -21.55 5.82
CA ASP A 109 -38.81 -22.19 4.64
C ASP A 109 -39.88 -23.19 5.09
N ARG A 110 -41.14 -22.83 5.03
CA ARG A 110 -42.24 -23.80 5.08
C ARG A 110 -42.17 -24.59 3.79
N CYS A 111 -41.29 -25.59 3.76
CA CYS A 111 -41.42 -26.65 2.76
C CYS A 111 -42.77 -27.35 3.00
N HIS A 112 -43.68 -27.12 2.08
CA HIS A 112 -44.87 -27.94 1.91
C HIS A 112 -44.59 -28.93 0.79
#